data_38bd5f9d83b79720c193b15b1eb9c2e0
#
_entry.id   38bd5f9d83b79720c193b15b1eb9c2e0
#
_cell.length_a   1.000
_cell.length_b   1.000
_cell.length_c   1.000
_cell.angle_alpha   90.00
_cell.angle_beta   90.00
_cell.angle_gamma   90.00
#
_symmetry.space_group_name_H-M   'P 1'
#
loop_
_entity.id
_entity.type
_entity.pdbx_description
1 polymer ?
#
loop_
_entity_poly.entity_id
_entity_poly.type
_entity_poly.pdbx_seq_one_letter_code
_entity_poly.pdbx_strand_id
1 'polypeptide(L)'
;MAIYQTGGYRVKPSAVGKVKQAIKVFVRYVQENEPGTKMYPAWQEKNDPTRFLHLFIFEDEAAHARHGASAAVSQFESVYSPELVGGDVAFTDYKMIAGKPTEQQWMKATSRAKTASKKAPKSKKRSRR
;
A
#
# COMPACT_ATOMS: atom_id res chain seq x y z
N MET A 1 -8.11 11.34 -12.16
CA MET A 1 -8.91 10.10 -12.17
C MET A 1 -8.25 9.07 -11.28
N ALA A 2 -9.00 8.57 -10.32
CA ALA A 2 -8.45 7.62 -9.36
C ALA A 2 -8.10 6.29 -10.01
N ILE A 3 -7.09 5.62 -9.45
CA ILE A 3 -6.65 4.31 -9.92
C ILE A 3 -6.89 3.31 -8.81
N TYR A 4 -7.49 2.19 -9.15
CA TYR A 4 -7.79 1.09 -8.23
C TYR A 4 -7.08 -0.15 -8.74
N GLN A 5 -6.24 -0.74 -7.90
CA GLN A 5 -5.41 -1.86 -8.35
C GLN A 5 -5.19 -2.82 -7.19
N THR A 6 -5.05 -4.11 -7.50
CA THR A 6 -4.61 -5.09 -6.52
C THR A 6 -3.33 -5.74 -6.98
N GLY A 7 -2.55 -6.24 -6.02
CA GLY A 7 -1.40 -7.07 -6.30
C GLY A 7 -1.45 -8.29 -5.41
N GLY A 8 -1.47 -9.48 -6.00
CA GLY A 8 -1.54 -10.73 -5.25
C GLY A 8 -0.35 -11.61 -5.54
N TYR A 9 0.12 -12.36 -4.54
CA TYR A 9 1.27 -13.22 -4.72
C TYR A 9 1.36 -14.27 -3.62
N ARG A 10 2.19 -15.26 -3.86
CA ARG A 10 2.48 -16.31 -2.90
C ARG A 10 3.99 -16.39 -2.68
N VAL A 11 4.41 -16.64 -1.44
CA VAL A 11 5.82 -16.80 -1.13
C VAL A 11 6.07 -18.16 -0.48
N LYS A 12 7.34 -18.55 -0.44
CA LYS A 12 7.73 -19.79 0.25
C LYS A 12 7.30 -19.74 1.71
N PRO A 13 6.88 -20.87 2.29
CA PRO A 13 6.49 -20.87 3.71
C PRO A 13 7.58 -20.33 4.63
N SER A 14 8.84 -20.63 4.33
CA SER A 14 9.96 -20.17 5.17
C SER A 14 10.17 -18.68 5.10
N ALA A 15 9.61 -18.00 4.09
CA ALA A 15 9.80 -16.56 3.91
C ALA A 15 8.65 -15.72 4.47
N VAL A 16 7.58 -16.35 4.97
CA VAL A 16 6.39 -15.63 5.40
C VAL A 16 6.71 -14.56 6.44
N GLY A 17 7.50 -14.93 7.45
CA GLY A 17 7.83 -13.98 8.52
C GLY A 17 8.57 -12.75 8.02
N LYS A 18 9.57 -12.97 7.18
CA LYS A 18 10.36 -11.86 6.66
C LYS A 18 9.55 -10.97 5.71
N VAL A 19 8.67 -11.58 4.91
CA VAL A 19 7.83 -10.80 4.01
C VAL A 19 6.82 -9.97 4.81
N LYS A 20 6.22 -10.53 5.85
CA LYS A 20 5.30 -9.79 6.70
C LYS A 20 5.98 -8.57 7.33
N GLN A 21 7.22 -8.76 7.78
CA GLN A 21 7.97 -7.64 8.37
C GLN A 21 8.24 -6.56 7.32
N ALA A 22 8.62 -6.97 6.11
CA ALA A 22 8.87 -6.03 5.03
C ALA A 22 7.59 -5.29 4.63
N ILE A 23 6.43 -5.96 4.65
CA ILE A 23 5.15 -5.31 4.39
C ILE A 23 4.91 -4.20 5.40
N LYS A 24 5.14 -4.47 6.68
CA LYS A 24 4.91 -3.46 7.72
C LYS A 24 5.78 -2.23 7.53
N VAL A 25 7.04 -2.43 7.20
CA VAL A 25 7.96 -1.32 6.94
C VAL A 25 7.50 -0.51 5.73
N PHE A 26 7.12 -1.20 4.67
CA PHE A 26 6.69 -0.56 3.44
C PHE A 26 5.40 0.23 3.62
N VAL A 27 4.41 -0.36 4.27
CA VAL A 27 3.12 0.33 4.49
C VAL A 27 3.31 1.56 5.37
N ARG A 28 4.21 1.49 6.35
CA ARG A 28 4.52 2.67 7.16
C ARG A 28 5.09 3.79 6.30
N TYR A 29 5.99 3.45 5.38
CA TYR A 29 6.53 4.45 4.47
C TYR A 29 5.41 5.11 3.67
N VAL A 30 4.49 4.30 3.14
CA VAL A 30 3.37 4.82 2.35
C VAL A 30 2.51 5.77 3.20
N GLN A 31 2.23 5.37 4.44
CA GLN A 31 1.44 6.21 5.36
C GLN A 31 2.09 7.57 5.58
N GLU A 32 3.41 7.59 5.68
CA GLU A 32 4.12 8.80 6.07
C GLU A 32 4.53 9.67 4.89
N ASN A 33 4.63 9.10 3.70
CA ASN A 33 5.27 9.81 2.59
C ASN A 33 4.45 9.91 1.31
N GLU A 34 3.29 9.25 1.23
CA GLU A 34 2.54 9.20 -0.02
C GLU A 34 1.11 9.70 0.15
N PRO A 35 0.92 11.02 0.24
CA PRO A 35 -0.44 11.55 0.41
C PRO A 35 -1.37 11.24 -0.76
N GLY A 36 -0.81 10.98 -1.95
CA GLY A 36 -1.62 10.61 -3.12
C GLY A 36 -2.07 9.16 -3.13
N THR A 37 -1.51 8.33 -2.25
CA THR A 37 -1.98 6.96 -2.07
C THR A 37 -3.07 6.97 -1.02
N LYS A 38 -4.32 6.86 -1.49
CA LYS A 38 -5.48 7.06 -0.63
C LYS A 38 -5.78 5.88 0.27
N MET A 39 -5.38 4.69 -0.16
CA MET A 39 -5.59 3.49 0.61
C MET A 39 -4.53 2.46 0.23
N TYR A 40 -4.00 1.78 1.24
CA TYR A 40 -3.01 0.73 0.99
C TYR A 40 -3.05 -0.32 2.10
N PRO A 41 -4.08 -1.16 2.16
CA PRO A 41 -4.02 -2.30 3.06
C PRO A 41 -3.29 -3.45 2.41
N ALA A 42 -2.66 -4.27 3.24
CA ALA A 42 -2.04 -5.51 2.81
C ALA A 42 -2.63 -6.61 3.68
N TRP A 43 -3.13 -7.66 3.03
CA TRP A 43 -3.81 -8.76 3.72
C TRP A 43 -3.10 -10.08 3.47
N GLN A 44 -3.16 -10.93 4.47
CA GLN A 44 -2.70 -12.32 4.37
C GLN A 44 -3.94 -13.21 4.39
N GLU A 45 -3.99 -14.20 3.51
CA GLU A 45 -5.13 -15.13 3.53
C GLU A 45 -5.17 -15.88 4.85
N LYS A 46 -6.35 -15.99 5.42
CA LYS A 46 -6.50 -16.70 6.69
C LYS A 46 -6.20 -18.20 6.56
N ASN A 47 -6.61 -18.79 5.46
CA ASN A 47 -6.48 -20.22 5.28
C ASN A 47 -5.22 -20.64 4.52
N ASP A 48 -4.45 -19.68 4.03
CA ASP A 48 -3.20 -19.97 3.35
C ASP A 48 -2.21 -18.84 3.66
N PRO A 49 -1.45 -18.96 4.75
CA PRO A 49 -0.56 -17.88 5.19
C PRO A 49 0.54 -17.50 4.20
N THR A 50 0.76 -18.28 3.15
CA THR A 50 1.76 -17.94 2.14
C THR A 50 1.23 -16.97 1.10
N ARG A 51 -0.08 -16.67 1.10
CA ARG A 51 -0.68 -15.81 0.08
C ARG A 51 -1.04 -14.45 0.66
N PHE A 52 -0.70 -13.41 -0.13
CA PHE A 52 -0.91 -12.03 0.25
C PHE A 52 -1.65 -11.28 -0.85
N LEU A 53 -2.44 -10.30 -0.44
CA LEU A 53 -3.15 -9.41 -1.37
C LEU A 53 -3.00 -7.99 -0.89
N HIS A 54 -2.53 -7.11 -1.77
CA HIS A 54 -2.45 -5.68 -1.49
C HIS A 54 -3.48 -4.96 -2.34
N LEU A 55 -4.13 -3.97 -1.75
CA LEU A 55 -5.07 -3.12 -2.46
C LEU A 55 -4.52 -1.70 -2.49
N PHE A 56 -4.52 -1.10 -3.66
CA PHE A 56 -4.00 0.27 -3.84
C PHE A 56 -5.09 1.17 -4.41
N ILE A 57 -5.25 2.34 -3.80
CA ILE A 57 -6.07 3.39 -4.40
C ILE A 57 -5.21 4.64 -4.48
N PHE A 58 -4.96 5.10 -5.70
CA PHE A 58 -4.16 6.32 -5.94
C PHE A 58 -5.08 7.41 -6.43
N GLU A 59 -4.79 8.67 -6.04
CA GLU A 59 -5.65 9.78 -6.44
C GLU A 59 -5.61 10.03 -7.95
N ASP A 60 -4.46 9.75 -8.60
CA ASP A 60 -4.31 9.94 -10.03
C ASP A 60 -3.08 9.18 -10.53
N GLU A 61 -2.81 9.31 -11.82
CA GLU A 61 -1.68 8.62 -12.43
C GLU A 61 -0.33 9.13 -11.93
N ALA A 62 -0.25 10.41 -11.59
CA ALA A 62 0.99 10.95 -11.05
C ALA A 62 1.31 10.32 -9.69
N ALA A 63 0.31 10.11 -8.84
CA ALA A 63 0.50 9.45 -7.56
C ALA A 63 0.93 8.00 -7.75
N HIS A 64 0.33 7.32 -8.71
CA HIS A 64 0.69 5.94 -9.04
C HIS A 64 2.16 5.87 -9.50
N ALA A 65 2.55 6.80 -10.37
CA ALA A 65 3.92 6.83 -10.87
C ALA A 65 4.93 7.11 -9.75
N ARG A 66 4.61 8.04 -8.85
CA ARG A 66 5.48 8.34 -7.72
C ARG A 66 5.65 7.12 -6.81
N HIS A 67 4.55 6.39 -6.56
CA HIS A 67 4.60 5.18 -5.78
C HIS A 67 5.55 4.17 -6.43
N GLY A 68 5.35 3.89 -7.71
CA GLY A 68 6.15 2.89 -8.41
C GLY A 68 7.62 3.25 -8.51
N ALA A 69 7.96 4.54 -8.48
CA ALA A 69 9.34 5.00 -8.61
C ALA A 69 10.06 5.12 -7.27
N SER A 70 9.37 4.86 -6.15
CA SER A 70 9.98 5.09 -4.83
C SER A 70 11.03 4.04 -4.51
N ALA A 71 12.02 4.46 -3.73
CA ALA A 71 13.03 3.53 -3.23
C ALA A 71 12.41 2.48 -2.31
N ALA A 72 11.33 2.85 -1.62
CA ALA A 72 10.65 1.91 -0.73
C ALA A 72 10.05 0.73 -1.51
N VAL A 73 9.51 0.99 -2.71
CA VAL A 73 9.01 -0.09 -3.56
C VAL A 73 10.16 -1.01 -3.96
N SER A 74 11.28 -0.45 -4.41
CA SER A 74 12.44 -1.26 -4.80
C SER A 74 12.94 -2.09 -3.63
N GLN A 75 13.00 -1.51 -2.45
CA GLN A 75 13.42 -2.23 -1.25
C GLN A 75 12.50 -3.37 -0.91
N PHE A 76 11.19 -3.12 -0.96
CA PHE A 76 10.21 -4.15 -0.68
C PHE A 76 10.32 -5.29 -1.70
N GLU A 77 10.44 -4.93 -2.98
CA GLU A 77 10.60 -5.92 -4.04
C GLU A 77 11.82 -6.80 -3.83
N SER A 78 12.91 -6.21 -3.36
CA SER A 78 14.14 -6.99 -3.15
C SER A 78 13.94 -8.06 -2.08
N VAL A 79 12.99 -7.86 -1.16
CA VAL A 79 12.71 -8.84 -0.12
C VAL A 79 11.80 -9.96 -0.62
N TYR A 80 10.67 -9.62 -1.28
CA TYR A 80 9.71 -10.66 -1.62
C TYR A 80 10.02 -11.34 -2.95
N SER A 81 10.64 -10.65 -3.88
CA SER A 81 10.80 -11.16 -5.25
C SER A 81 11.53 -12.50 -5.31
N PRO A 82 12.66 -12.70 -4.59
CA PRO A 82 13.33 -14.01 -4.62
C PRO A 82 12.54 -15.11 -3.93
N GLU A 83 11.50 -14.76 -3.19
CA GLU A 83 10.73 -15.74 -2.41
C GLU A 83 9.43 -16.13 -3.09
N LEU A 84 9.13 -15.57 -4.26
CA LEU A 84 7.86 -15.84 -4.93
C LEU A 84 7.74 -17.30 -5.37
N VAL A 85 6.53 -17.83 -5.25
CA VAL A 85 6.17 -19.19 -5.67
C VAL A 85 4.98 -19.07 -6.60
N GLY A 86 5.03 -19.79 -7.72
CA GLY A 86 3.89 -19.84 -8.64
C GLY A 86 3.81 -18.68 -9.60
N GLY A 87 4.87 -17.89 -9.72
CA GLY A 87 4.92 -16.81 -10.70
C GLY A 87 5.05 -15.46 -10.04
N ASP A 88 5.05 -14.42 -10.86
CA ASP A 88 5.20 -13.04 -10.41
C ASP A 88 3.94 -12.53 -9.73
N VAL A 89 4.06 -11.34 -9.12
CA VAL A 89 2.89 -10.65 -8.57
C VAL A 89 1.86 -10.44 -9.67
N ALA A 90 0.62 -10.77 -9.37
CA ALA A 90 -0.48 -10.59 -10.32
C ALA A 90 -1.15 -9.25 -10.01
N PHE A 91 -0.98 -8.27 -10.90
CA PHE A 91 -1.62 -6.97 -10.77
C PHE A 91 -2.92 -6.96 -11.55
N THR A 92 -3.97 -6.42 -10.95
CA THR A 92 -5.27 -6.30 -11.60
C THR A 92 -5.80 -4.89 -11.42
N ASP A 93 -6.19 -4.24 -12.51
CA ASP A 93 -6.78 -2.91 -12.46
C ASP A 93 -8.28 -3.02 -12.38
N TYR A 94 -8.89 -2.10 -11.62
CA TYR A 94 -10.33 -2.12 -11.38
C TYR A 94 -10.93 -0.76 -11.65
N LYS A 95 -12.21 -0.76 -11.90
CA LYS A 95 -13.01 0.44 -12.02
C LYS A 95 -14.07 0.38 -10.92
N MET A 96 -14.21 1.47 -10.17
CA MET A 96 -15.22 1.49 -9.12
C MET A 96 -16.60 1.62 -9.73
N ILE A 97 -17.48 0.69 -9.40
CA ILE A 97 -18.90 0.77 -9.79
C ILE A 97 -19.66 1.54 -8.71
N ALA A 98 -19.40 1.21 -7.46
CA ALA A 98 -20.03 1.86 -6.31
C ALA A 98 -19.19 1.53 -5.10
N GLY A 99 -19.21 2.38 -4.10
CA GLY A 99 -18.42 2.14 -2.91
C GLY A 99 -18.92 2.85 -1.68
N LYS A 100 -18.51 2.32 -0.55
CA LYS A 100 -18.68 2.94 0.75
C LYS A 100 -17.31 2.84 1.43
N PRO A 101 -16.53 3.94 1.55
CA PRO A 101 -16.85 5.30 1.07
C PRO A 101 -16.90 5.41 -0.44
N THR A 102 -17.51 6.47 -0.93
CA THR A 102 -17.50 6.79 -2.36
C THR A 102 -16.11 7.29 -2.75
N GLU A 103 -15.87 7.40 -4.06
CA GLU A 103 -14.60 7.93 -4.55
C GLU A 103 -14.36 9.34 -4.03
N GLN A 104 -15.39 10.18 -4.01
CA GLN A 104 -15.26 11.53 -3.49
C GLN A 104 -14.88 11.54 -2.02
N GLN A 105 -15.43 10.63 -1.24
CA GLN A 105 -15.10 10.53 0.18
C GLN A 105 -13.65 10.12 0.40
N TRP A 106 -13.14 9.19 -0.40
CA TRP A 106 -11.73 8.83 -0.35
C TRP A 106 -10.84 10.04 -0.53
N MET A 107 -11.10 10.81 -1.58
CA MET A 107 -10.28 11.97 -1.90
C MET A 107 -10.34 13.01 -0.80
N LYS A 108 -11.55 13.31 -0.32
CA LYS A 108 -11.77 14.31 0.69
C LYS A 108 -11.12 13.95 2.02
N ALA A 109 -11.27 12.70 2.44
CA ALA A 109 -10.73 12.25 3.71
C ALA A 109 -9.22 12.35 3.73
N THR A 110 -8.56 11.97 2.63
CA THR A 110 -7.10 12.06 2.56
C THR A 110 -6.61 13.50 2.60
N SER A 111 -7.31 14.39 1.87
CA SER A 111 -6.97 15.81 1.90
C SER A 111 -7.08 16.37 3.31
N ARG A 112 -8.14 16.00 4.02
CA ARG A 112 -8.35 16.44 5.39
C ARG A 112 -7.27 15.93 6.32
N ALA A 113 -6.91 14.66 6.19
CA ALA A 113 -5.85 14.08 7.01
C ALA A 113 -4.52 14.76 6.75
N LYS A 114 -4.24 15.09 5.51
CA LYS A 114 -3.02 15.79 5.13
C LYS A 114 -2.97 17.17 5.80
N THR A 115 -4.09 17.89 5.77
CA THR A 115 -4.18 19.20 6.41
C THR A 115 -3.97 19.09 7.92
N ALA A 116 -4.61 18.14 8.54
CA ALA A 116 -4.47 17.93 9.98
C ALA A 116 -3.02 17.62 10.34
N SER A 117 -2.37 16.82 9.54
CA SER A 117 -0.99 16.45 9.74
C SER A 117 -0.07 17.68 9.72
N LYS A 118 -0.35 18.61 8.81
CA LYS A 118 0.43 19.84 8.74
C LYS A 118 0.23 20.72 9.95
N LYS A 119 -0.95 20.72 10.50
CA LYS A 119 -1.26 21.54 11.65
C LYS A 119 -0.67 20.98 12.94
N ALA A 120 -0.49 19.69 13.00
CA ALA A 120 0.03 19.05 14.20
C ALA A 120 1.46 19.47 14.40
N PRO A 121 1.74 20.18 15.48
CA PRO A 121 3.09 20.67 15.71
C PRO A 121 3.90 19.53 16.16
N LYS A 122 4.51 19.10 15.63
CA LYS A 122 5.25 18.16 15.95
C LYS A 122 5.48 17.64 17.16
N SER A 123 5.07 17.11 17.42
CA SER A 123 5.18 16.59 18.67
C SER A 123 5.48 15.15 18.57
N LYS A 124 5.39 15.15 18.08
CA LYS A 124 5.28 14.10 18.01
C LYS A 124 5.79 13.33 17.88
N LYS A 125 5.90 13.47 17.54
CA LYS A 125 5.93 12.73 17.34
C LYS A 125 6.10 11.95 17.35
N ARG A 126 6.27 12.17 17.27
CA ARG A 126 6.06 11.45 17.31
C ARG A 126 6.11 10.68 17.09
N SER A 127 6.31 10.94 16.84
CA SER A 127 6.14 10.21 16.74
C SER A 127 6.42 9.59 16.36
N ARG A 128 6.76 9.86 16.30
CA ARG A 128 6.76 9.43 16.28
C ARG A 128 6.90 8.91 16.14
N ARG A 129 7.24 9.28 16.04
CA ARG A 129 7.17 9.07 16.35
C ARG A 129 6.97 8.50 16.54
#